data_5dcddab7cdb55369701246afb572b344
#
_entry.id   5dcddab7cdb55369701246afb572b344
#
_cell.length_a   1.000
_cell.length_b   1.000
_cell.length_c   1.000
_cell.angle_alpha   90.00
_cell.angle_beta   90.00
_cell.angle_gamma   90.00
#
_symmetry.space_group_name_H-M   'P 1'
#
loop_
_entity.id
_entity.type
_entity.pdbx_description
1 polymer ?
#
loop_
_entity_poly.entity_id
_entity_poly.type
_entity_poly.pdbx_seq_one_letter_code
_entity_poly.pdbx_strand_id
1 'polypeptide(L)'
;TCRSSICSTGGAAAVAVAAPQAVVSAERARWQAHAAAVTITRDDWGIAHIHGKTDADAVFGMIYAQAEDDFNRVETNYLVALGRLAEAEGPSAVAQDLRMRLFIDPADLQARYATAPAWLKALAVSWADALNFYLATHPQVKPRALTHFEPWMTLAFSEGSIGGDIERINLAGVAKLYVSDVQVASANPRDFVEPSGSNGIAVAPANTAGGHALLLINPHISFYFRAEQQVTSDAGLNAYGAATWGQFFVYQGFNAHAGWMH
;
A
#
# COMPACT_ATOMS: atom_id res chain seq x y z
N THR A 1 -37.86 -51.25 -40.63
CA THR A 1 -37.72 -52.18 -39.48
C THR A 1 -36.42 -51.90 -38.75
N CYS A 2 -36.55 -51.77 -37.45
CA CYS A 2 -35.57 -51.82 -36.36
C CYS A 2 -34.67 -50.62 -36.21
N ARG A 3 -34.86 -49.77 -35.19
CA ARG A 3 -34.54 -49.81 -33.73
C ARG A 3 -33.06 -49.94 -33.46
N SER A 4 -32.43 -48.94 -32.80
CA SER A 4 -32.26 -48.92 -31.32
C SER A 4 -31.64 -47.63 -30.84
N SER A 5 -32.24 -47.12 -29.79
CA SER A 5 -31.74 -46.03 -28.90
C SER A 5 -30.57 -46.52 -28.06
N ILE A 6 -29.55 -45.69 -27.84
CA ILE A 6 -28.78 -45.68 -26.59
C ILE A 6 -28.62 -44.20 -26.19
N CYS A 7 -29.41 -43.76 -25.22
CA CYS A 7 -29.12 -42.61 -24.40
C CYS A 7 -28.03 -42.98 -23.40
N SER A 8 -26.87 -42.34 -23.49
CA SER A 8 -25.92 -42.30 -22.38
C SER A 8 -26.01 -40.91 -21.71
N THR A 9 -26.61 -40.90 -20.57
CA THR A 9 -26.62 -39.75 -19.65
C THR A 9 -25.24 -39.60 -19.04
N GLY A 10 -24.41 -38.74 -19.64
CA GLY A 10 -23.20 -38.22 -19.03
C GLY A 10 -23.60 -37.13 -18.05
N GLY A 11 -23.62 -37.42 -16.76
CA GLY A 11 -23.79 -36.41 -15.72
C GLY A 11 -22.56 -35.48 -15.67
N ALA A 12 -22.72 -34.28 -16.22
CA ALA A 12 -21.76 -33.21 -15.97
C ALA A 12 -21.93 -32.78 -14.51
N ALA A 13 -20.94 -33.04 -13.68
CA ALA A 13 -20.84 -32.46 -12.35
C ALA A 13 -20.73 -30.93 -12.53
N ALA A 14 -21.79 -30.21 -12.23
CA ALA A 14 -21.78 -28.77 -12.17
C ALA A 14 -20.87 -28.36 -11.00
N VAL A 15 -19.71 -27.82 -11.31
CA VAL A 15 -18.90 -27.08 -10.32
C VAL A 15 -19.72 -25.84 -9.96
N ALA A 16 -20.29 -25.85 -8.78
CA ALA A 16 -21.03 -24.70 -8.26
C ALA A 16 -20.00 -23.57 -8.00
N VAL A 17 -19.90 -22.65 -8.94
CA VAL A 17 -19.22 -21.38 -8.70
C VAL A 17 -20.07 -20.66 -7.65
N ALA A 18 -19.51 -20.43 -6.45
CA ALA A 18 -20.19 -19.69 -5.40
C ALA A 18 -20.71 -18.36 -5.98
N ALA A 19 -21.97 -18.07 -5.76
CA ALA A 19 -22.61 -16.89 -6.33
C ALA A 19 -21.86 -15.62 -5.87
N PRO A 20 -21.61 -14.62 -6.74
CA PRO A 20 -20.86 -13.41 -6.43
C PRO A 20 -21.32 -12.71 -5.14
N GLN A 21 -22.60 -12.77 -4.82
CA GLN A 21 -23.20 -12.19 -3.60
C GLN A 21 -22.70 -12.82 -2.29
N ALA A 22 -22.38 -14.11 -2.26
CA ALA A 22 -21.89 -14.77 -1.05
C ALA A 22 -20.44 -14.35 -0.73
N VAL A 23 -19.62 -14.15 -1.73
CA VAL A 23 -18.22 -13.67 -1.58
C VAL A 23 -18.23 -12.23 -1.06
N VAL A 24 -19.01 -11.34 -1.66
CA VAL A 24 -19.16 -9.93 -1.23
C VAL A 24 -19.68 -9.83 0.20
N SER A 25 -20.58 -10.73 0.63
CA SER A 25 -21.07 -10.73 2.02
C SER A 25 -19.99 -11.16 3.03
N ALA A 26 -19.17 -12.15 2.67
CA ALA A 26 -18.07 -12.61 3.53
C ALA A 26 -16.96 -11.56 3.68
N GLU A 27 -16.60 -10.87 2.61
CA GLU A 27 -15.65 -9.75 2.66
C GLU A 27 -16.16 -8.62 3.55
N ARG A 28 -17.40 -8.20 3.37
CA ARG A 28 -18.01 -7.14 4.20
C ARG A 28 -18.04 -7.51 5.67
N ALA A 29 -18.34 -8.77 6.00
CA ALA A 29 -18.32 -9.23 7.39
C ALA A 29 -16.90 -9.16 7.98
N ARG A 30 -15.87 -9.50 7.20
CA ARG A 30 -14.47 -9.39 7.61
C ARG A 30 -14.07 -7.92 7.83
N TRP A 31 -14.41 -7.02 6.90
CA TRP A 31 -14.16 -5.58 7.05
C TRP A 31 -14.79 -5.00 8.32
N GLN A 32 -16.04 -5.37 8.60
CA GLN A 32 -16.76 -4.94 9.80
C GLN A 32 -16.10 -5.49 11.08
N ALA A 33 -15.59 -6.73 11.03
CA ALA A 33 -14.88 -7.34 12.16
C ALA A 33 -13.58 -6.57 12.47
N HIS A 34 -12.79 -6.21 11.45
CA HIS A 34 -11.60 -5.36 11.63
C HIS A 34 -11.99 -3.97 12.16
N ALA A 35 -12.98 -3.32 11.57
CA ALA A 35 -13.44 -2.00 12.01
C ALA A 35 -13.91 -2.00 13.48
N ALA A 36 -14.56 -3.08 13.94
CA ALA A 36 -14.98 -3.22 15.33
C ALA A 36 -13.82 -3.53 16.31
N ALA A 37 -12.66 -3.95 15.80
CA ALA A 37 -11.47 -4.28 16.58
C ALA A 37 -10.43 -3.14 16.62
N VAL A 38 -10.73 -2.00 16.02
CA VAL A 38 -9.83 -0.84 15.90
C VAL A 38 -10.44 0.39 16.56
N THR A 39 -9.59 1.18 17.21
CA THR A 39 -9.91 2.55 17.62
C THR A 39 -8.93 3.49 16.94
N ILE A 40 -9.44 4.55 16.33
CA ILE A 40 -8.66 5.64 15.75
C ILE A 40 -9.06 6.92 16.46
N THR A 41 -8.10 7.59 17.07
CA THR A 41 -8.28 8.94 17.66
C THR A 41 -7.31 9.88 16.97
N ARG A 42 -7.69 11.14 16.84
CA ARG A 42 -6.80 12.17 16.30
C ARG A 42 -6.49 13.17 17.37
N ASP A 43 -5.23 13.56 17.47
CA ASP A 43 -4.78 14.61 18.37
C ASP A 43 -5.06 16.02 17.81
N ASP A 44 -4.62 17.04 18.53
CA ASP A 44 -4.84 18.45 18.14
C ASP A 44 -4.13 18.85 16.83
N TRP A 45 -3.18 18.02 16.38
CA TRP A 45 -2.45 18.20 15.12
C TRP A 45 -3.04 17.38 13.97
N GLY A 46 -4.07 16.58 14.25
CA GLY A 46 -4.70 15.68 13.29
C GLY A 46 -3.95 14.34 13.11
N ILE A 47 -2.89 14.09 13.89
CA ILE A 47 -2.14 12.83 13.80
C ILE A 47 -3.03 11.70 14.30
N ALA A 48 -3.10 10.62 13.52
CA ALA A 48 -3.89 9.45 13.86
C ALA A 48 -3.16 8.58 14.90
N HIS A 49 -3.83 8.29 16.00
CA HIS A 49 -3.45 7.34 17.03
C HIS A 49 -4.33 6.10 16.88
N ILE A 50 -3.74 5.02 16.40
CA ILE A 50 -4.40 3.77 16.07
C ILE A 50 -4.13 2.74 17.16
N HIS A 51 -5.18 2.06 17.60
CA HIS A 51 -5.08 0.90 18.47
C HIS A 51 -5.89 -0.26 17.90
N GLY A 52 -5.25 -1.40 17.66
CA GLY A 52 -5.88 -2.63 17.19
C GLY A 52 -5.77 -3.76 18.20
N LYS A 53 -6.71 -4.71 18.20
CA LYS A 53 -6.61 -5.92 19.04
C LYS A 53 -5.45 -6.82 18.61
N THR A 54 -5.18 -6.88 17.31
CA THR A 54 -4.06 -7.60 16.72
C THR A 54 -3.23 -6.65 15.86
N ASP A 55 -2.02 -7.06 15.47
CA ASP A 55 -1.22 -6.28 14.52
C ASP A 55 -1.93 -6.11 13.17
N ALA A 56 -2.68 -7.11 12.75
CA ALA A 56 -3.51 -7.03 11.54
C ALA A 56 -4.62 -5.98 11.67
N ASP A 57 -5.30 -5.91 12.82
CA ASP A 57 -6.28 -4.86 13.09
C ASP A 57 -5.62 -3.47 13.13
N ALA A 58 -4.45 -3.37 13.73
CA ALA A 58 -3.68 -2.12 13.75
C ALA A 58 -3.31 -1.66 12.33
N VAL A 59 -2.91 -2.59 11.44
CA VAL A 59 -2.69 -2.31 10.01
C VAL A 59 -3.97 -1.83 9.33
N PHE A 60 -5.11 -2.46 9.60
CA PHE A 60 -6.39 -1.97 9.07
C PHE A 60 -6.64 -0.51 9.46
N GLY A 61 -6.50 -0.19 10.75
CA GLY A 61 -6.69 1.18 11.23
C GLY A 61 -5.70 2.18 10.64
N MET A 62 -4.43 1.78 10.53
CA MET A 62 -3.37 2.60 9.96
C MET A 62 -3.66 2.99 8.49
N ILE A 63 -4.09 2.03 7.69
CA ILE A 63 -4.38 2.25 6.27
C ILE A 63 -5.71 2.98 6.09
N TYR A 64 -6.71 2.69 6.92
CA TYR A 64 -7.98 3.39 6.91
C TYR A 64 -7.79 4.89 7.21
N ALA A 65 -6.99 5.23 8.24
CA ALA A 65 -6.66 6.62 8.56
C ALA A 65 -5.92 7.34 7.43
N GLN A 66 -4.99 6.67 6.75
CA GLN A 66 -4.33 7.23 5.56
C GLN A 66 -5.32 7.47 4.41
N ALA A 67 -6.29 6.56 4.21
CA ALA A 67 -7.32 6.75 3.18
C ALA A 67 -8.28 7.91 3.52
N GLU A 68 -8.58 8.12 4.80
CA GLU A 68 -9.35 9.30 5.25
C GLU A 68 -8.60 10.61 4.95
N ASP A 69 -7.29 10.63 5.15
CA ASP A 69 -6.47 11.82 4.95
C ASP A 69 -6.23 12.13 3.47
N ASP A 70 -5.83 11.13 2.66
CA ASP A 70 -5.57 11.32 1.23
C ASP A 70 -5.64 9.99 0.45
N PHE A 71 -6.85 9.49 0.22
CA PHE A 71 -7.06 8.28 -0.59
C PHE A 71 -6.44 8.40 -1.99
N ASN A 72 -6.54 9.57 -2.62
CA ASN A 72 -6.02 9.74 -3.97
C ASN A 72 -4.49 9.57 -4.03
N ARG A 73 -3.79 9.95 -2.98
CA ARG A 73 -2.34 9.74 -2.88
C ARG A 73 -2.01 8.27 -2.68
N VAL A 74 -2.74 7.59 -1.80
CA VAL A 74 -2.61 6.13 -1.62
C VAL A 74 -2.84 5.40 -2.95
N GLU A 75 -3.92 5.71 -3.65
CA GLU A 75 -4.22 5.12 -4.96
C GLU A 75 -3.12 5.40 -5.98
N THR A 76 -2.66 6.66 -6.08
CA THR A 76 -1.62 7.07 -7.03
C THR A 76 -0.32 6.29 -6.79
N ASN A 77 0.09 6.12 -5.54
CA ASN A 77 1.29 5.35 -5.21
C ASN A 77 1.18 3.89 -5.69
N TYR A 78 -0.01 3.28 -5.57
CA TYR A 78 -0.24 1.93 -6.08
C TYR A 78 -0.38 1.87 -7.60
N LEU A 79 -0.94 2.89 -8.24
CA LEU A 79 -0.91 3.00 -9.71
C LEU A 79 0.51 3.05 -10.23
N VAL A 80 1.38 3.85 -9.60
CA VAL A 80 2.82 3.90 -9.92
C VAL A 80 3.47 2.55 -9.68
N ALA A 81 3.32 1.97 -8.49
CA ALA A 81 3.94 0.71 -8.11
C ALA A 81 3.55 -0.47 -9.02
N LEU A 82 2.30 -0.48 -9.48
CA LEU A 82 1.78 -1.51 -10.39
C LEU A 82 2.08 -1.24 -11.87
N GLY A 83 2.69 -0.09 -12.22
CA GLY A 83 2.88 0.32 -13.61
C GLY A 83 1.54 0.50 -14.35
N ARG A 84 0.60 1.23 -13.73
CA ARG A 84 -0.76 1.50 -14.19
C ARG A 84 -1.13 2.98 -14.14
N LEU A 85 -0.16 3.87 -13.92
CA LEU A 85 -0.41 5.30 -13.76
C LEU A 85 -1.04 5.91 -15.01
N ALA A 86 -0.72 5.40 -16.20
CA ALA A 86 -1.30 5.86 -17.47
C ALA A 86 -2.81 5.65 -17.58
N GLU A 87 -3.41 4.73 -16.79
CA GLU A 87 -4.86 4.56 -16.72
C GLU A 87 -5.55 5.82 -16.12
N ALA A 88 -4.86 6.53 -15.26
CA ALA A 88 -5.35 7.74 -14.60
C ALA A 88 -4.83 9.04 -15.23
N GLU A 89 -3.58 9.05 -15.75
CA GLU A 89 -2.90 10.27 -16.22
C GLU A 89 -2.69 10.32 -17.75
N GLY A 90 -3.06 9.23 -18.44
CA GLY A 90 -3.00 9.16 -19.89
C GLY A 90 -1.60 8.88 -20.43
N PRO A 91 -1.38 9.14 -21.75
CA PRO A 91 -0.19 8.71 -22.47
C PRO A 91 1.14 9.23 -21.92
N SER A 92 1.14 10.36 -21.23
CA SER A 92 2.35 10.96 -20.66
C SER A 92 3.00 10.07 -19.58
N ALA A 93 2.22 9.22 -18.89
CA ALA A 93 2.70 8.32 -17.85
C ALA A 93 3.17 6.94 -18.37
N VAL A 94 2.98 6.64 -19.67
CA VAL A 94 3.30 5.31 -20.23
C VAL A 94 4.77 4.92 -20.02
N ALA A 95 5.71 5.86 -20.20
CA ALA A 95 7.13 5.58 -19.99
C ALA A 95 7.45 5.23 -18.52
N GLN A 96 6.75 5.84 -17.58
CA GLN A 96 6.86 5.52 -16.16
C GLN A 96 6.29 4.12 -15.85
N ASP A 97 5.15 3.78 -16.42
CA ASP A 97 4.56 2.45 -16.28
C ASP A 97 5.47 1.37 -16.89
N LEU A 98 6.01 1.60 -18.06
CA LEU A 98 6.98 0.70 -18.69
C LEU A 98 8.22 0.49 -17.81
N ARG A 99 8.74 1.56 -17.20
CA ARG A 99 9.86 1.45 -16.24
C ARG A 99 9.53 0.51 -15.09
N MET A 100 8.36 0.69 -14.47
CA MET A 100 7.94 -0.19 -13.37
C MET A 100 7.75 -1.64 -13.84
N ARG A 101 7.19 -1.85 -15.02
CA ARG A 101 6.95 -3.17 -15.61
C ARG A 101 8.22 -3.93 -15.99
N LEU A 102 9.38 -3.30 -16.01
CA LEU A 102 10.67 -3.99 -16.12
C LEU A 102 10.97 -4.86 -14.89
N PHE A 103 10.41 -4.53 -13.73
CA PHE A 103 10.70 -5.17 -12.45
C PHE A 103 9.47 -5.82 -11.81
N ILE A 104 8.30 -5.29 -12.09
CA ILE A 104 7.04 -5.69 -11.47
C ILE A 104 6.21 -6.52 -12.46
N ASP A 105 6.09 -7.80 -12.16
CA ASP A 105 5.16 -8.71 -12.83
C ASP A 105 4.05 -9.11 -11.85
N PRO A 106 2.80 -8.71 -12.09
CA PRO A 106 1.67 -9.08 -11.23
C PRO A 106 1.50 -10.59 -11.06
N ALA A 107 1.78 -11.40 -12.07
CA ALA A 107 1.66 -12.86 -11.96
C ALA A 107 2.72 -13.46 -11.01
N ASP A 108 3.96 -12.95 -11.07
CA ASP A 108 5.02 -13.34 -10.13
C ASP A 108 4.68 -12.90 -8.71
N LEU A 109 4.18 -11.67 -8.52
CA LEU A 109 3.78 -11.18 -7.20
C LEU A 109 2.64 -11.98 -6.60
N GLN A 110 1.64 -12.38 -7.39
CA GLN A 110 0.55 -13.25 -6.94
C GLN A 110 1.08 -14.64 -6.53
N ALA A 111 2.01 -15.20 -7.29
CA ALA A 111 2.65 -16.48 -6.96
C ALA A 111 3.48 -16.38 -5.66
N ARG A 112 4.23 -15.30 -5.47
CA ARG A 112 4.97 -15.03 -4.23
C ARG A 112 4.02 -14.84 -3.04
N TYR A 113 2.95 -14.07 -3.22
CA TYR A 113 1.92 -13.91 -2.19
C TYR A 113 1.28 -15.26 -1.82
N ALA A 114 0.99 -16.14 -2.80
CA ALA A 114 0.41 -17.45 -2.54
C ALA A 114 1.28 -18.32 -1.62
N THR A 115 2.60 -18.15 -1.64
CA THR A 115 3.56 -18.88 -0.80
C THR A 115 4.02 -18.10 0.43
N ALA A 116 3.55 -16.86 0.62
CA ALA A 116 3.94 -16.01 1.74
C ALA A 116 3.53 -16.60 3.09
N PRO A 117 4.25 -16.32 4.18
CA PRO A 117 3.90 -16.81 5.50
C PRO A 117 2.57 -16.24 5.99
N ALA A 118 1.89 -16.98 6.86
CA ALA A 118 0.55 -16.64 7.31
C ALA A 118 0.45 -15.25 7.96
N TRP A 119 1.47 -14.85 8.73
CA TRP A 119 1.49 -13.53 9.35
C TRP A 119 1.51 -12.39 8.33
N LEU A 120 2.31 -12.52 7.25
CA LEU A 120 2.36 -11.51 6.18
C LEU A 120 1.04 -11.45 5.40
N LYS A 121 0.45 -12.63 5.14
CA LYS A 121 -0.88 -12.69 4.50
C LYS A 121 -1.94 -12.00 5.34
N ALA A 122 -1.92 -12.17 6.66
CA ALA A 122 -2.86 -11.50 7.56
C ALA A 122 -2.74 -9.97 7.48
N LEU A 123 -1.52 -9.42 7.50
CA LEU A 123 -1.28 -7.99 7.37
C LEU A 123 -1.71 -7.47 5.98
N ALA A 124 -1.37 -8.18 4.91
CA ALA A 124 -1.72 -7.80 3.54
C ALA A 124 -3.24 -7.85 3.28
N VAL A 125 -3.95 -8.84 3.86
CA VAL A 125 -5.41 -8.90 3.82
C VAL A 125 -6.02 -7.71 4.54
N SER A 126 -5.53 -7.40 5.74
CA SER A 126 -5.99 -6.24 6.52
C SER A 126 -5.79 -4.91 5.80
N TRP A 127 -4.66 -4.77 5.11
CA TRP A 127 -4.38 -3.63 4.26
C TRP A 127 -5.42 -3.47 3.14
N ALA A 128 -5.68 -4.54 2.39
CA ALA A 128 -6.67 -4.52 1.30
C ALA A 128 -8.09 -4.27 1.82
N ASP A 129 -8.43 -4.91 2.94
CA ASP A 129 -9.72 -4.76 3.60
C ASP A 129 -9.98 -3.32 4.05
N ALA A 130 -8.97 -2.61 4.55
CA ALA A 130 -9.08 -1.22 4.96
C ALA A 130 -9.46 -0.30 3.78
N LEU A 131 -8.77 -0.44 2.65
CA LEU A 131 -9.02 0.38 1.45
C LEU A 131 -10.38 0.05 0.82
N ASN A 132 -10.71 -1.24 0.73
CA ASN A 132 -12.01 -1.67 0.19
C ASN A 132 -13.17 -1.25 1.10
N PHE A 133 -12.99 -1.33 2.42
CA PHE A 133 -13.97 -0.84 3.39
C PHE A 133 -14.14 0.67 3.32
N TYR A 134 -13.04 1.42 3.19
CA TYR A 134 -13.08 2.87 3.01
C TYR A 134 -13.91 3.23 1.77
N LEU A 135 -13.63 2.64 0.62
CA LEU A 135 -14.39 2.88 -0.61
C LEU A 135 -15.87 2.48 -0.48
N ALA A 136 -16.16 1.37 0.21
CA ALA A 136 -17.53 0.89 0.41
C ALA A 136 -18.35 1.82 1.34
N THR A 137 -17.69 2.51 2.27
CA THR A 137 -18.33 3.42 3.25
C THR A 137 -18.30 4.88 2.82
N HIS A 138 -17.52 5.24 1.80
CA HIS A 138 -17.36 6.60 1.27
C HIS A 138 -17.71 6.69 -0.22
N PRO A 139 -18.99 6.51 -0.61
CA PRO A 139 -19.41 6.47 -2.02
C PRO A 139 -19.17 7.77 -2.78
N GLN A 140 -18.91 8.88 -2.08
CA GLN A 140 -18.51 10.16 -2.67
C GLN A 140 -17.06 10.15 -3.19
N VAL A 141 -16.20 9.28 -2.65
CA VAL A 141 -14.83 9.11 -3.12
C VAL A 141 -14.84 8.40 -4.47
N LYS A 142 -14.14 8.96 -5.43
CA LYS A 142 -14.08 8.43 -6.79
C LYS A 142 -12.66 7.98 -7.09
N PRO A 143 -12.37 6.66 -7.05
CA PRO A 143 -11.09 6.13 -7.50
C PRO A 143 -10.81 6.54 -8.94
N ARG A 144 -9.56 6.80 -9.27
CA ARG A 144 -9.11 7.15 -10.62
C ARG A 144 -9.06 5.90 -11.53
N ALA A 145 -8.62 4.75 -10.97
CA ALA A 145 -8.53 3.48 -11.68
C ALA A 145 -8.62 2.24 -10.77
N LEU A 146 -8.25 2.33 -9.49
CA LEU A 146 -8.26 1.20 -8.56
C LEU A 146 -9.56 1.18 -7.74
N THR A 147 -10.56 0.48 -8.24
CA THR A 147 -11.86 0.32 -7.57
C THR A 147 -11.89 -0.83 -6.56
N HIS A 148 -10.86 -1.66 -6.55
CA HIS A 148 -10.69 -2.79 -5.64
C HIS A 148 -9.21 -3.06 -5.40
N PHE A 149 -8.84 -3.34 -4.15
CA PHE A 149 -7.48 -3.64 -3.73
C PHE A 149 -7.37 -5.10 -3.34
N GLU A 150 -6.31 -5.75 -3.81
CA GLU A 150 -6.01 -7.15 -3.50
C GLU A 150 -4.75 -7.26 -2.64
N PRO A 151 -4.70 -8.22 -1.69
CA PRO A 151 -3.59 -8.32 -0.74
C PRO A 151 -2.20 -8.42 -1.38
N TRP A 152 -2.06 -9.09 -2.53
CA TRP A 152 -0.79 -9.24 -3.23
C TRP A 152 -0.21 -7.91 -3.73
N MET A 153 -1.05 -6.88 -3.91
CA MET A 153 -0.62 -5.56 -4.38
C MET A 153 0.39 -4.91 -3.43
N THR A 154 0.36 -5.25 -2.14
CA THR A 154 1.34 -4.77 -1.16
C THR A 154 2.78 -5.13 -1.53
N LEU A 155 2.99 -6.22 -2.28
CA LEU A 155 4.31 -6.68 -2.72
C LEU A 155 4.85 -5.90 -3.93
N ALA A 156 4.01 -5.13 -4.62
CA ALA A 156 4.42 -4.28 -5.73
C ALA A 156 5.08 -2.98 -5.25
N PHE A 157 4.81 -2.58 -4.01
CA PHE A 157 5.22 -1.27 -3.55
C PHE A 157 6.73 -1.18 -3.37
N SER A 158 7.37 -0.25 -4.05
CA SER A 158 8.74 0.18 -3.77
C SER A 158 8.69 1.55 -3.10
N GLU A 159 9.39 1.69 -1.99
CA GLU A 159 9.53 2.98 -1.34
C GLU A 159 10.72 3.70 -1.97
N GLY A 160 10.43 4.82 -2.63
CA GLY A 160 11.40 5.50 -3.51
C GLY A 160 12.68 5.97 -2.84
N SER A 161 12.71 6.12 -1.51
CA SER A 161 13.93 6.56 -0.82
C SER A 161 14.93 5.42 -0.58
N ILE A 162 14.46 4.17 -0.52
CA ILE A 162 15.32 2.98 -0.36
C ILE A 162 15.43 2.24 -1.70
N GLY A 163 14.31 2.11 -2.41
CA GLY A 163 14.23 1.49 -3.73
C GLY A 163 14.54 2.43 -4.89
N GLY A 164 15.11 3.59 -4.64
CA GLY A 164 15.33 4.67 -5.61
C GLY A 164 16.09 4.30 -6.88
N ASP A 165 16.54 3.07 -6.99
CA ASP A 165 17.21 2.59 -8.19
C ASP A 165 16.25 2.43 -9.38
N ILE A 166 14.98 2.08 -9.13
CA ILE A 166 13.97 1.99 -10.20
C ILE A 166 13.64 3.39 -10.73
N GLU A 167 13.43 4.35 -9.84
CA GLU A 167 13.09 5.73 -10.18
C GLU A 167 14.24 6.47 -10.88
N ARG A 168 15.49 6.05 -10.67
CA ARG A 168 16.66 6.60 -11.35
C ARG A 168 16.80 6.18 -12.82
N ILE A 169 16.10 5.15 -13.25
CA ILE A 169 16.12 4.72 -14.65
C ILE A 169 15.51 5.81 -15.53
N ASN A 170 16.27 6.23 -16.51
CA ASN A 170 15.89 7.34 -17.39
C ASN A 170 14.69 6.98 -18.28
N LEU A 171 13.59 7.69 -18.11
CA LEU A 171 12.34 7.44 -18.86
C LEU A 171 12.49 7.61 -20.37
N ALA A 172 13.33 8.54 -20.85
CA ALA A 172 13.59 8.68 -22.28
C ALA A 172 14.32 7.46 -22.87
N GLY A 173 15.19 6.83 -22.06
CA GLY A 173 15.84 5.57 -22.42
C GLY A 173 14.84 4.42 -22.51
N VAL A 174 13.92 4.32 -21.54
CA VAL A 174 12.83 3.32 -21.54
C VAL A 174 11.92 3.53 -22.76
N ALA A 175 11.49 4.76 -23.01
CA ALA A 175 10.64 5.08 -24.15
C ALA A 175 11.27 4.65 -25.48
N LYS A 176 12.57 4.90 -25.68
CA LYS A 176 13.30 4.49 -26.89
C LYS A 176 13.36 2.98 -27.12
N LEU A 177 13.28 2.18 -26.05
CA LEU A 177 13.26 0.71 -26.17
C LEU A 177 11.96 0.18 -26.76
N TYR A 178 10.85 0.86 -26.48
CA TYR A 178 9.51 0.35 -26.80
C TYR A 178 8.82 1.10 -27.95
N VAL A 179 9.13 2.39 -28.11
CA VAL A 179 8.45 3.23 -29.12
C VAL A 179 9.42 4.28 -29.64
N SER A 180 9.61 4.35 -30.97
CA SER A 180 10.54 5.27 -31.62
C SER A 180 10.14 6.75 -31.53
N ASP A 181 8.87 7.08 -31.27
CA ASP A 181 8.31 8.42 -31.33
C ASP A 181 7.47 8.88 -30.12
N VAL A 182 7.72 8.32 -28.92
CA VAL A 182 7.04 8.78 -27.70
C VAL A 182 7.61 10.12 -27.23
N GLN A 183 6.76 11.12 -27.19
CA GLN A 183 7.05 12.32 -26.39
C GLN A 183 6.99 11.93 -24.90
N VAL A 184 8.14 11.76 -24.30
CA VAL A 184 8.25 11.65 -22.85
C VAL A 184 7.90 13.03 -22.30
N ALA A 185 6.93 13.09 -21.39
CA ALA A 185 6.67 14.32 -20.66
C ALA A 185 8.00 14.83 -20.08
N SER A 186 8.35 16.06 -20.34
CA SER A 186 9.45 16.71 -19.66
C SER A 186 9.18 16.61 -18.17
N ALA A 187 10.22 16.34 -17.38
CA ALA A 187 10.14 16.29 -15.93
C ALA A 187 9.18 17.37 -15.42
N ASN A 188 8.19 16.96 -14.65
CA ASN A 188 7.21 17.90 -14.12
C ASN A 188 8.02 18.94 -13.31
N PRO A 189 7.83 20.27 -13.52
CA PRO A 189 8.50 21.29 -12.68
C PRO A 189 8.22 21.14 -11.18
N ARG A 190 7.28 20.28 -10.81
CA ARG A 190 7.02 19.82 -9.44
C ARG A 190 7.92 18.68 -9.00
N ASP A 191 8.70 18.07 -9.89
CA ASP A 191 9.78 17.17 -9.53
C ASP A 191 10.89 18.02 -8.92
N PHE A 192 10.64 18.39 -7.69
CA PHE A 192 11.62 19.02 -6.83
C PHE A 192 12.83 18.10 -6.80
N VAL A 193 13.98 18.59 -7.25
CA VAL A 193 15.25 17.86 -7.08
C VAL A 193 15.49 17.80 -5.58
N GLU A 194 15.11 16.68 -4.99
CA GLU A 194 15.28 16.48 -3.56
C GLU A 194 16.77 16.55 -3.21
N PRO A 195 17.13 17.26 -2.12
CA PRO A 195 18.47 17.14 -1.58
C PRO A 195 18.74 15.67 -1.29
N SER A 196 19.81 15.12 -1.82
CA SER A 196 20.21 13.74 -1.56
C SER A 196 20.66 13.58 -0.10
N GLY A 197 20.10 12.60 0.59
CA GLY A 197 20.49 12.23 1.95
C GLY A 197 19.46 12.57 3.00
N SER A 198 19.72 12.13 4.23
CA SER A 198 18.91 12.39 5.41
C SER A 198 19.82 12.58 6.62
N ASN A 199 19.36 13.32 7.63
CA ASN A 199 20.14 13.52 8.85
C ASN A 199 19.46 12.83 10.04
N GLY A 200 20.26 12.11 10.82
CA GLY A 200 19.87 11.56 12.12
C GLY A 200 20.86 11.96 13.20
N ILE A 201 20.35 12.43 14.33
CA ILE A 201 21.17 12.75 15.50
C ILE A 201 20.59 12.04 16.70
N ALA A 202 21.37 11.12 17.28
CA ALA A 202 21.02 10.47 18.55
C ALA A 202 21.86 11.05 19.68
N VAL A 203 21.21 11.49 20.75
CA VAL A 203 21.85 12.00 21.97
C VAL A 203 21.62 11.01 23.09
N ALA A 204 22.70 10.50 23.66
CA ALA A 204 22.62 9.54 24.76
C ALA A 204 22.04 10.19 26.04
N PRO A 205 21.35 9.42 26.91
CA PRO A 205 20.76 9.94 28.16
C PRO A 205 21.72 10.74 29.03
N ALA A 206 22.98 10.33 29.11
CA ALA A 206 24.01 11.03 29.90
C ALA A 206 24.30 12.46 29.42
N ASN A 207 23.92 12.80 28.18
CA ASN A 207 24.16 14.11 27.57
C ASN A 207 22.88 14.97 27.50
N THR A 208 21.82 14.57 28.20
CA THR A 208 20.54 15.29 28.24
C THR A 208 20.19 15.71 29.65
N ALA A 209 19.55 16.86 29.82
CA ALA A 209 19.15 17.36 31.13
C ALA A 209 18.10 16.47 31.82
N GLY A 210 17.25 15.81 31.05
CA GLY A 210 16.19 14.92 31.54
C GLY A 210 16.60 13.46 31.74
N GLY A 211 17.84 13.09 31.39
CA GLY A 211 18.31 11.69 31.47
C GLY A 211 17.61 10.73 30.49
N HIS A 212 16.98 11.26 29.44
CA HIS A 212 16.32 10.48 28.38
C HIS A 212 17.08 10.59 27.06
N ALA A 213 17.09 9.53 26.25
CA ALA A 213 17.62 9.61 24.90
C ALA A 213 16.80 10.58 24.05
N LEU A 214 17.47 11.33 23.16
CA LEU A 214 16.81 12.13 22.14
C LEU A 214 17.22 11.62 20.75
N LEU A 215 16.27 11.60 19.84
CA LEU A 215 16.50 11.24 18.44
C LEU A 215 15.89 12.32 17.54
N LEU A 216 16.74 13.00 16.77
CA LEU A 216 16.30 13.81 15.63
C LEU A 216 16.25 12.93 14.40
N ILE A 217 15.12 12.94 13.72
CA ILE A 217 14.89 12.30 12.42
C ILE A 217 14.57 13.42 11.43
N ASN A 218 15.44 13.64 10.46
CA ASN A 218 15.29 14.67 9.44
C ASN A 218 15.47 14.07 8.05
N PRO A 219 14.42 13.45 7.48
CA PRO A 219 14.45 12.95 6.12
C PRO A 219 14.40 14.12 5.13
N HIS A 220 15.24 14.05 4.09
CA HIS A 220 15.19 14.98 2.97
C HIS A 220 14.32 14.36 1.87
N ILE A 221 13.03 14.48 2.02
CA ILE A 221 12.00 13.95 1.10
C ILE A 221 11.04 15.07 0.70
N SER A 222 10.26 14.85 -0.35
CA SER A 222 9.23 15.81 -0.76
C SER A 222 8.17 16.02 0.33
N PHE A 223 7.58 17.22 0.34
CA PHE A 223 6.46 17.52 1.21
C PHE A 223 5.31 16.55 0.92
N TYR A 224 4.62 16.14 1.99
CA TYR A 224 3.48 15.22 1.92
C TYR A 224 3.83 13.82 1.38
N PHE A 225 5.09 13.42 1.43
CA PHE A 225 5.52 12.08 1.01
C PHE A 225 5.06 11.00 1.99
N ARG A 226 5.00 11.32 3.27
CA ARG A 226 4.63 10.40 4.35
C ARG A 226 3.51 10.94 5.24
N ALA A 227 2.75 10.01 5.82
CA ALA A 227 1.79 10.25 6.89
C ALA A 227 2.44 9.98 8.25
N GLU A 228 2.23 10.85 9.23
CA GLU A 228 2.66 10.64 10.61
C GLU A 228 1.55 9.93 11.40
N GLN A 229 1.91 8.88 12.13
CA GLN A 229 0.94 8.03 12.84
C GLN A 229 1.55 7.42 14.11
N GLN A 230 0.72 7.20 15.13
CA GLN A 230 0.96 6.32 16.27
C GLN A 230 0.20 5.01 16.05
N VAL A 231 0.87 3.88 16.09
CA VAL A 231 0.26 2.56 15.85
C VAL A 231 0.56 1.63 17.02
N THR A 232 -0.48 1.06 17.62
CA THR A 232 -0.38 0.16 18.76
C THR A 232 -1.29 -1.06 18.59
N SER A 233 -0.95 -2.18 19.25
CA SER A 233 -1.83 -3.35 19.33
C SER A 233 -1.73 -4.05 20.70
N ASP A 234 -2.75 -4.84 21.04
CA ASP A 234 -2.70 -5.73 22.23
C ASP A 234 -1.65 -6.84 22.06
N ALA A 235 -1.18 -7.11 20.83
CA ALA A 235 -0.12 -8.06 20.56
C ALA A 235 1.29 -7.51 20.87
N GLY A 236 1.41 -6.22 21.24
CA GLY A 236 2.65 -5.59 21.68
C GLY A 236 3.28 -4.65 20.64
N LEU A 237 2.66 -4.43 19.47
CA LEU A 237 3.08 -3.37 18.58
C LEU A 237 2.94 -2.02 19.28
N ASN A 238 3.99 -1.20 19.19
CA ASN A 238 3.96 0.21 19.60
C ASN A 238 5.03 0.94 18.79
N ALA A 239 4.59 1.78 17.86
CA ALA A 239 5.48 2.56 17.01
C ALA A 239 4.84 3.92 16.71
N TYR A 240 5.66 4.97 16.80
CA TYR A 240 5.30 6.31 16.38
C TYR A 240 6.26 6.77 15.27
N GLY A 241 5.74 7.40 14.25
CA GLY A 241 6.57 7.97 13.19
C GLY A 241 5.85 8.07 11.86
N ALA A 242 6.63 8.03 10.78
CA ALA A 242 6.17 8.33 9.44
C ALA A 242 6.09 7.06 8.57
N ALA A 243 4.96 6.88 7.91
CA ALA A 243 4.69 5.84 6.92
C ALA A 243 4.50 6.46 5.53
N THR A 244 5.07 5.87 4.51
CA THR A 244 4.76 6.27 3.13
C THR A 244 3.31 5.93 2.81
N TRP A 245 2.60 6.86 2.16
CA TRP A 245 1.18 6.71 1.86
C TRP A 245 0.86 5.39 1.14
N GLY A 246 -0.01 4.62 1.75
CA GLY A 246 -0.40 3.28 1.30
C GLY A 246 0.43 2.16 1.89
N GLN A 247 1.49 2.44 2.64
CA GLN A 247 2.26 1.42 3.34
C GLN A 247 1.84 1.26 4.81
N PHE A 248 2.00 0.05 5.32
CA PHE A 248 1.59 -0.34 6.67
C PHE A 248 2.78 -0.56 7.63
N PHE A 249 3.92 0.11 7.38
CA PHE A 249 5.01 0.17 8.37
C PHE A 249 5.42 1.61 8.61
N VAL A 250 5.87 1.84 9.83
CA VAL A 250 6.53 3.08 10.19
C VAL A 250 7.97 3.02 9.69
N TYR A 251 8.27 3.75 8.63
CA TYR A 251 9.59 3.75 7.98
C TYR A 251 10.65 4.43 8.80
N GLN A 252 10.28 5.52 9.43
CA GLN A 252 11.12 6.32 10.31
C GLN A 252 10.32 6.62 11.55
N GLY A 253 10.89 6.35 12.71
CA GLY A 253 10.14 6.51 13.93
C GLY A 253 10.86 5.99 15.15
N PHE A 254 10.10 5.77 16.18
CA PHE A 254 10.61 5.28 17.44
C PHE A 254 9.52 4.53 18.24
N ASN A 255 9.97 3.81 19.24
CA ASN A 255 9.15 3.25 20.31
C ASN A 255 9.85 3.45 21.67
N ALA A 256 9.39 2.77 22.72
CA ALA A 256 9.98 2.88 24.06
C ALA A 256 11.43 2.38 24.15
N HIS A 257 11.93 1.63 23.16
CA HIS A 257 13.19 0.90 23.23
C HIS A 257 14.18 1.26 22.13
N ALA A 258 13.69 1.73 20.98
CA ALA A 258 14.51 1.97 19.80
C ALA A 258 13.96 3.13 18.97
N GLY A 259 14.84 3.75 18.20
CA GLY A 259 14.48 4.66 17.11
C GLY A 259 15.19 4.23 15.84
N TRP A 260 14.59 4.49 14.69
CA TRP A 260 15.10 4.10 13.38
C TRP A 260 14.81 5.17 12.34
N MET A 261 15.74 5.30 11.41
CA MET A 261 15.62 6.13 10.21
C MET A 261 16.60 5.63 9.15
N HIS A 262 16.48 6.15 7.95
CA HIS A 262 17.43 5.94 6.86
C HIS A 262 17.80 7.26 6.21
#